data_62ba73b1eeb95137e37a83a0e1a0a5e9
#
_entry.id   62ba73b1eeb95137e37a83a0e1a0a5e9
#
_cell.length_a   1.000
_cell.length_b   1.000
_cell.length_c   1.000
_cell.angle_alpha   90.00
_cell.angle_beta   90.00
_cell.angle_gamma   90.00
#
_symmetry.space_group_name_H-M   'P 1'
#
loop_
_entity.id
_entity.type
_entity.pdbx_description
1 polymer ?
#
loop_
_entity_poly.entity_id
_entity_poly.type
_entity_poly.pdbx_seq_one_letter_code
_entity_poly.pdbx_strand_id
1 'polypeptide(L)'
;MPDLPSSPAQGFMHVPVLAEPLMQALAAELSEQRQSGVFIDATLGGGGHSGLLLDRYPQLRLLGLDHDETARLAAAERLEHHGDRVTIVATNFADYTPPHPVALVLADLGVSSPQLDVAQRGFSFRLDGPLDMRMDQVGGGETAAELIARLDESDLADLIYAYGEERLSRRIARRIKACLLYTS
;
A
#
# COMPACT_ATOMS: atom_id res chain seq x y z
N MET A 1 -0.01 43.55 -20.70
CA MET A 1 0.65 42.22 -20.61
C MET A 1 -0.45 41.20 -20.66
N PRO A 2 -0.52 40.32 -21.66
CA PRO A 2 -1.55 39.27 -21.70
C PRO A 2 -1.15 38.14 -20.77
N ASP A 3 -2.14 37.68 -19.99
CA ASP A 3 -2.04 36.56 -19.09
C ASP A 3 -1.66 35.26 -19.84
N LEU A 4 -0.59 34.61 -19.39
CA LEU A 4 -0.23 33.27 -19.83
C LEU A 4 -1.24 32.27 -19.24
N PRO A 5 -1.80 31.35 -20.05
CA PRO A 5 -2.69 30.33 -19.52
C PRO A 5 -1.89 29.38 -18.61
N SER A 6 -2.40 29.20 -17.41
CA SER A 6 -1.92 28.19 -16.47
C SER A 6 -1.95 26.82 -17.14
N SER A 7 -0.78 26.19 -17.28
CA SER A 7 -0.66 24.80 -17.71
C SER A 7 -1.57 23.90 -16.86
N PRO A 8 -2.31 22.97 -17.49
CA PRO A 8 -3.03 21.98 -16.71
C PRO A 8 -2.03 21.15 -15.91
N ALA A 9 -2.30 20.95 -14.64
CA ALA A 9 -1.53 20.08 -13.78
C ALA A 9 -1.34 18.73 -14.49
N GLN A 10 -0.08 18.41 -14.83
CA GLN A 10 0.28 17.10 -15.31
C GLN A 10 -0.03 16.13 -14.17
N GLY A 11 -1.15 15.44 -14.25
CA GLY A 11 -1.48 14.35 -13.35
C GLY A 11 -0.32 13.35 -13.37
N PHE A 12 0.33 13.20 -12.23
CA PHE A 12 1.42 12.24 -12.05
C PHE A 12 0.83 10.85 -12.30
N MET A 13 0.97 10.33 -13.51
CA MET A 13 0.62 8.95 -13.82
C MET A 13 1.65 8.05 -13.14
N HIS A 14 1.37 7.66 -11.91
CA HIS A 14 2.18 6.68 -11.20
C HIS A 14 2.04 5.34 -11.94
N VAL A 15 3.10 4.95 -12.65
CA VAL A 15 3.18 3.61 -13.24
C VAL A 15 3.46 2.63 -12.10
N PRO A 16 2.64 1.59 -11.92
CA PRO A 16 2.86 0.59 -10.89
C PRO A 16 4.23 -0.09 -11.05
N VAL A 17 4.87 -0.39 -9.94
CA VAL A 17 6.16 -1.09 -9.91
C VAL A 17 5.99 -2.47 -10.55
N LEU A 18 6.94 -2.89 -11.39
CA LEU A 18 6.92 -4.19 -12.07
C LEU A 18 5.65 -4.45 -12.92
N ALA A 19 4.96 -3.40 -13.39
CA ALA A 19 3.73 -3.56 -14.18
C ALA A 19 3.90 -4.49 -15.39
N GLU A 20 4.93 -4.25 -16.20
CA GLU A 20 5.19 -5.06 -17.40
C GLU A 20 5.58 -6.51 -17.08
N PRO A 21 6.51 -6.82 -16.14
CA PRO A 21 6.80 -8.18 -15.72
C PRO A 21 5.57 -8.92 -15.18
N LEU A 22 4.72 -8.25 -14.40
CA LEU A 22 3.48 -8.82 -13.90
C LEU A 22 2.55 -9.21 -15.04
N MET A 23 2.32 -8.31 -15.99
CA MET A 23 1.44 -8.56 -17.13
C MET A 23 1.96 -9.69 -18.03
N GLN A 24 3.29 -9.81 -18.20
CA GLN A 24 3.89 -10.90 -18.95
C GLN A 24 3.72 -12.25 -18.24
N ALA A 25 3.95 -12.30 -16.91
CA ALA A 25 3.75 -13.52 -16.14
C ALA A 25 2.28 -13.97 -16.17
N LEU A 26 1.36 -13.04 -16.02
CA LEU A 26 -0.08 -13.34 -16.07
C LEU A 26 -0.54 -13.80 -17.46
N ALA A 27 0.00 -13.22 -18.53
CA ALA A 27 -0.32 -13.64 -19.89
C ALA A 27 0.11 -15.09 -20.16
N ALA A 28 1.17 -15.57 -19.51
CA ALA A 28 1.65 -16.94 -19.63
C ALA A 28 0.80 -17.92 -18.80
N GLU A 29 0.29 -17.50 -17.64
CA GLU A 29 -0.38 -18.38 -16.66
C GLU A 29 -1.91 -18.33 -16.73
N LEU A 30 -2.49 -17.23 -17.20
CA LEU A 30 -3.95 -17.10 -17.33
C LEU A 30 -4.43 -17.83 -18.57
N SER A 31 -4.86 -19.07 -18.39
CA SER A 31 -5.64 -19.78 -19.42
C SER A 31 -6.93 -18.99 -19.75
N GLU A 32 -7.51 -19.23 -20.95
CA GLU A 32 -8.74 -18.55 -21.37
C GLU A 32 -9.86 -18.66 -20.32
N GLN A 33 -9.94 -19.78 -19.59
CA GLN A 33 -10.94 -20.00 -18.54
C GLN A 33 -10.69 -19.14 -17.28
N ARG A 34 -9.45 -18.71 -17.03
CA ARG A 34 -9.08 -17.85 -15.90
C ARG A 34 -9.08 -16.36 -16.24
N GLN A 35 -9.28 -16.02 -17.52
CA GLN A 35 -9.44 -14.62 -17.93
C GLN A 35 -10.81 -14.05 -17.58
N SER A 36 -11.67 -14.85 -16.94
CA SER A 36 -12.98 -14.45 -16.42
C SER A 36 -13.10 -14.80 -14.94
N GLY A 37 -13.99 -14.09 -14.24
CA GLY A 37 -14.24 -14.30 -12.82
C GLY A 37 -13.72 -13.17 -11.95
N VAL A 38 -13.65 -13.42 -10.65
CA VAL A 38 -13.19 -12.43 -9.67
C VAL A 38 -11.70 -12.59 -9.44
N PHE A 39 -10.95 -11.50 -9.49
CA PHE A 39 -9.61 -11.43 -8.94
C PHE A 39 -9.57 -10.54 -7.69
N ILE A 40 -8.71 -10.90 -6.74
CA ILE A 40 -8.47 -10.12 -5.54
C ILE A 40 -7.16 -9.35 -5.71
N ASP A 41 -7.22 -8.04 -5.51
CA ASP A 41 -6.05 -7.22 -5.23
C ASP A 41 -6.01 -6.99 -3.72
N ALA A 42 -5.11 -7.71 -3.04
CA ALA A 42 -4.98 -7.70 -1.58
C ALA A 42 -4.31 -6.42 -1.05
N THR A 43 -3.71 -5.65 -1.94
CA THR A 43 -2.96 -4.41 -1.68
C THR A 43 -3.32 -3.35 -2.71
N LEU A 44 -4.62 -3.03 -2.79
CA LEU A 44 -5.19 -2.21 -3.87
C LEU A 44 -4.42 -0.90 -4.12
N GLY A 45 -4.00 -0.22 -3.03
CA GLY A 45 -3.37 1.08 -3.14
C GLY A 45 -4.22 2.05 -3.97
N GLY A 46 -3.58 2.77 -4.89
CA GLY A 46 -4.29 3.64 -5.85
C GLY A 46 -4.86 2.92 -7.07
N GLY A 47 -4.99 1.59 -7.06
CA GLY A 47 -5.63 0.80 -8.12
C GLY A 47 -4.82 0.67 -9.41
N GLY A 48 -3.52 0.94 -9.37
CA GLY A 48 -2.68 0.95 -10.58
C GLY A 48 -2.59 -0.40 -11.29
N HIS A 49 -2.21 -1.45 -10.58
CA HIS A 49 -2.14 -2.81 -11.12
C HIS A 49 -3.53 -3.33 -11.51
N SER A 50 -4.53 -3.08 -10.65
CA SER A 50 -5.90 -3.49 -10.92
C SER A 50 -6.47 -2.86 -12.19
N GLY A 51 -6.17 -1.59 -12.45
CA GLY A 51 -6.56 -0.92 -13.68
C GLY A 51 -6.00 -1.61 -14.92
N LEU A 52 -4.69 -1.91 -14.92
CA LEU A 52 -4.02 -2.62 -16.02
C LEU A 52 -4.66 -3.99 -16.28
N LEU A 53 -5.03 -4.72 -15.22
CA LEU A 53 -5.68 -6.03 -15.35
C LEU A 53 -7.09 -5.90 -15.92
N LEU A 54 -7.88 -4.94 -15.46
CA LEU A 54 -9.25 -4.70 -15.94
C LEU A 54 -9.28 -4.22 -17.38
N ASP A 55 -8.29 -3.42 -17.81
CA ASP A 55 -8.14 -2.99 -19.20
C ASP A 55 -7.77 -4.15 -20.11
N ARG A 56 -6.86 -5.00 -19.66
CA ARG A 56 -6.36 -6.13 -20.45
C ARG A 56 -7.34 -7.30 -20.55
N TYR A 57 -8.11 -7.54 -19.47
CA TYR A 57 -9.01 -8.69 -19.33
C TYR A 57 -10.44 -8.21 -19.04
N PRO A 58 -11.25 -7.92 -20.08
CA PRO A 58 -12.59 -7.34 -19.90
C PRO A 58 -13.59 -8.22 -19.14
N GLN A 59 -13.32 -9.51 -19.02
CA GLN A 59 -14.17 -10.46 -18.31
C GLN A 59 -13.84 -10.60 -16.82
N LEU A 60 -12.73 -10.01 -16.38
CA LEU A 60 -12.35 -10.00 -14.95
C LEU A 60 -13.15 -8.94 -14.18
N ARG A 61 -13.44 -9.26 -12.93
CA ARG A 61 -14.04 -8.37 -11.93
C ARG A 61 -13.07 -8.24 -10.76
N LEU A 62 -12.88 -7.02 -10.30
CA LEU A 62 -12.00 -6.71 -9.17
C LEU A 62 -12.75 -6.79 -7.84
N LEU A 63 -12.11 -7.45 -6.88
CA LEU A 63 -12.34 -7.26 -5.46
C LEU A 63 -11.05 -6.67 -4.85
N GLY A 64 -11.01 -5.36 -4.70
CA GLY A 64 -9.86 -4.63 -4.16
C GLY A 64 -9.96 -4.48 -2.65
N LEU A 65 -8.91 -4.86 -1.94
CA LEU A 65 -8.83 -4.75 -0.49
C LEU A 65 -7.78 -3.71 -0.12
N ASP A 66 -8.14 -2.77 0.73
CA ASP A 66 -7.18 -1.87 1.37
C ASP A 66 -7.79 -1.32 2.65
N HIS A 67 -6.99 -1.17 3.69
CA HIS A 67 -7.43 -0.55 4.93
C HIS A 67 -7.16 0.96 4.96
N ASP A 68 -6.29 1.49 4.09
CA ASP A 68 -6.03 2.92 3.96
C ASP A 68 -7.17 3.60 3.18
N GLU A 69 -7.92 4.49 3.83
CA GLU A 69 -9.03 5.22 3.20
C GLU A 69 -8.56 6.07 2.02
N THR A 70 -7.41 6.73 2.14
CA THR A 70 -6.85 7.57 1.08
C THR A 70 -6.55 6.74 -0.17
N ALA A 71 -6.01 5.53 0.01
CA ALA A 71 -5.74 4.61 -1.07
C ALA A 71 -7.05 4.17 -1.75
N ARG A 72 -8.07 3.79 -0.98
CA ARG A 72 -9.38 3.38 -1.52
C ARG A 72 -10.07 4.49 -2.32
N LEU A 73 -10.00 5.74 -1.84
CA LEU A 73 -10.57 6.89 -2.56
C LEU A 73 -9.84 7.13 -3.89
N ALA A 74 -8.52 7.07 -3.91
CA ALA A 74 -7.73 7.20 -5.13
C ALA A 74 -8.01 6.06 -6.12
N ALA A 75 -8.15 4.83 -5.61
CA ALA A 75 -8.52 3.68 -6.45
C ALA A 75 -9.93 3.81 -7.02
N ALA A 76 -10.90 4.25 -6.22
CA ALA A 76 -12.28 4.46 -6.67
C ALA A 76 -12.35 5.46 -7.81
N GLU A 77 -11.65 6.59 -7.70
CA GLU A 77 -11.54 7.60 -8.77
C GLU A 77 -10.89 7.02 -10.03
N ARG A 78 -9.72 6.38 -9.87
CA ARG A 78 -8.97 5.80 -11.00
C ARG A 78 -9.76 4.74 -11.76
N LEU A 79 -10.51 3.90 -11.04
CA LEU A 79 -11.20 2.74 -11.59
C LEU A 79 -12.67 2.99 -11.92
N GLU A 80 -13.17 4.22 -11.75
CA GLU A 80 -14.56 4.61 -11.96
C GLU A 80 -15.11 4.14 -13.32
N HIS A 81 -14.30 4.27 -14.37
CA HIS A 81 -14.69 3.92 -15.74
C HIS A 81 -14.92 2.41 -15.98
N HIS A 82 -14.49 1.55 -15.04
CA HIS A 82 -14.76 0.10 -15.09
C HIS A 82 -16.13 -0.27 -14.52
N GLY A 83 -16.82 0.66 -13.86
CA GLY A 83 -18.19 0.53 -13.39
C GLY A 83 -18.42 -0.63 -12.43
N ASP A 84 -19.40 -1.46 -12.74
CA ASP A 84 -19.83 -2.59 -11.89
C ASP A 84 -18.84 -3.76 -11.80
N ARG A 85 -17.74 -3.68 -12.54
CA ARG A 85 -16.64 -4.68 -12.43
C ARG A 85 -15.74 -4.45 -11.22
N VAL A 86 -15.88 -3.34 -10.50
CA VAL A 86 -15.02 -2.95 -9.38
C VAL A 86 -15.80 -2.99 -8.07
N THR A 87 -15.26 -3.72 -7.11
CA THR A 87 -15.73 -3.72 -5.71
C THR A 87 -14.52 -3.43 -4.82
N ILE A 88 -14.62 -2.38 -4.00
CA ILE A 88 -13.54 -1.99 -3.06
C ILE A 88 -14.05 -2.22 -1.63
N VAL A 89 -13.25 -2.92 -0.83
CA VAL A 89 -13.59 -3.27 0.56
C VAL A 89 -12.55 -2.69 1.51
N ALA A 90 -13.04 -2.00 2.55
CA ALA A 90 -12.23 -1.45 3.63
C ALA A 90 -11.87 -2.56 4.61
N THR A 91 -10.74 -3.24 4.40
CA THR A 91 -10.29 -4.34 5.28
C THR A 91 -8.80 -4.59 5.13
N ASN A 92 -8.21 -5.23 6.14
CA ASN A 92 -6.92 -5.86 6.00
C ASN A 92 -7.11 -7.21 5.28
N PHE A 93 -6.25 -7.51 4.30
CA PHE A 93 -6.32 -8.78 3.57
C PHE A 93 -6.19 -10.00 4.47
N ALA A 94 -5.51 -9.88 5.62
CA ALA A 94 -5.38 -10.95 6.61
C ALA A 94 -6.73 -11.34 7.26
N ASP A 95 -7.68 -10.41 7.28
CA ASP A 95 -9.00 -10.58 7.90
C ASP A 95 -10.10 -10.91 6.87
N TYR A 96 -9.73 -11.05 5.59
CA TYR A 96 -10.68 -11.29 4.52
C TYR A 96 -10.63 -12.72 4.00
N THR A 97 -11.78 -13.35 3.97
CA THR A 97 -11.95 -14.69 3.35
C THR A 97 -12.96 -14.56 2.21
N PRO A 98 -12.56 -14.84 0.96
CA PRO A 98 -13.49 -14.78 -0.16
C PRO A 98 -14.56 -15.88 -0.03
N PRO A 99 -15.84 -15.55 -0.28
CA PRO A 99 -16.93 -16.52 -0.16
C PRO A 99 -16.92 -17.59 -1.26
N HIS A 100 -16.21 -17.35 -2.35
CA HIS A 100 -16.10 -18.23 -3.52
C HIS A 100 -14.67 -18.28 -4.02
N PRO A 101 -14.29 -19.35 -4.77
CA PRO A 101 -13.01 -19.41 -5.46
C PRO A 101 -12.79 -18.19 -6.38
N VAL A 102 -11.57 -17.71 -6.41
CA VAL A 102 -11.15 -16.55 -7.24
C VAL A 102 -10.22 -17.01 -8.35
N ALA A 103 -10.20 -16.26 -9.45
CA ALA A 103 -9.35 -16.56 -10.60
C ALA A 103 -7.88 -16.24 -10.32
N LEU A 104 -7.62 -15.16 -9.54
CA LEU A 104 -6.28 -14.64 -9.27
C LEU A 104 -6.29 -13.92 -7.92
N VAL A 105 -5.16 -13.96 -7.23
CA VAL A 105 -4.83 -13.07 -6.09
C VAL A 105 -3.56 -12.33 -6.43
N LEU A 106 -3.62 -11.01 -6.34
CA LEU A 106 -2.48 -10.11 -6.45
C LEU A 106 -2.15 -9.53 -5.07
N ALA A 107 -0.88 -9.51 -4.70
CA ALA A 107 -0.39 -8.85 -3.50
C ALA A 107 0.95 -8.18 -3.80
N ASP A 108 0.97 -6.85 -3.79
CA ASP A 108 2.17 -6.01 -3.88
C ASP A 108 2.53 -5.53 -2.47
N LEU A 109 3.30 -6.37 -1.77
CA LEU A 109 3.58 -6.16 -0.35
C LEU A 109 4.67 -5.11 -0.14
N GLY A 110 4.39 -4.14 0.72
CA GLY A 110 5.30 -3.07 1.07
C GLY A 110 4.60 -1.77 1.40
N VAL A 111 5.33 -0.65 1.26
CA VAL A 111 4.81 0.70 1.43
C VAL A 111 4.55 1.35 0.08
N SER A 112 3.48 2.12 -0.02
CA SER A 112 3.14 2.85 -1.24
C SER A 112 3.92 4.17 -1.36
N SER A 113 4.11 4.66 -2.61
CA SER A 113 4.75 5.95 -2.84
C SER A 113 4.07 7.10 -2.08
N PRO A 114 2.73 7.23 -2.04
CA PRO A 114 2.07 8.26 -1.23
C PRO A 114 2.41 8.19 0.26
N GLN A 115 2.64 7.00 0.82
CA GLN A 115 3.05 6.88 2.22
C GLN A 115 4.46 7.44 2.45
N LEU A 116 5.37 7.30 1.49
CA LEU A 116 6.73 7.83 1.56
C LEU A 116 6.80 9.34 1.28
N ASP A 117 5.92 9.86 0.42
CA ASP A 117 5.95 11.23 -0.07
C ASP A 117 5.18 12.21 0.84
N VAL A 118 4.29 11.71 1.73
CA VAL A 118 3.52 12.53 2.66
C VAL A 118 4.16 12.49 4.05
N ALA A 119 4.72 13.63 4.49
CA ALA A 119 5.44 13.75 5.77
C ALA A 119 4.61 13.27 6.98
N GLN A 120 3.30 13.58 7.02
CA GLN A 120 2.37 13.23 8.09
C GLN A 120 2.15 11.72 8.24
N ARG A 121 2.52 10.92 7.24
CA ARG A 121 2.45 9.45 7.32
C ARG A 121 3.58 8.85 8.16
N GLY A 122 4.70 9.56 8.33
CA GLY A 122 5.83 9.12 9.15
C GLY A 122 6.75 8.08 8.52
N PHE A 123 6.59 7.78 7.22
CA PHE A 123 7.44 6.82 6.50
C PHE A 123 8.61 7.47 5.76
N SER A 124 8.65 8.80 5.66
CA SER A 124 9.63 9.50 4.84
C SER A 124 11.01 9.53 5.48
N PHE A 125 12.04 9.24 4.68
CA PHE A 125 13.45 9.47 5.07
C PHE A 125 13.93 10.89 4.73
N ARG A 126 13.13 11.67 4.00
CA ARG A 126 13.52 12.99 3.46
C ARG A 126 12.75 14.13 4.09
N LEU A 127 11.56 13.86 4.59
CA LEU A 127 10.65 14.88 5.12
C LEU A 127 10.49 14.67 6.61
N ASP A 128 10.53 15.78 7.37
CA ASP A 128 10.22 15.74 8.79
C ASP A 128 8.71 15.61 9.00
N GLY A 129 8.34 14.73 9.91
CA GLY A 129 6.94 14.44 10.22
C GLY A 129 6.81 13.63 11.52
N PRO A 130 5.56 13.42 12.00
CA PRO A 130 5.31 12.62 13.19
C PRO A 130 5.77 11.17 12.93
N LEU A 131 6.29 10.52 13.95
CA LEU A 131 6.66 9.11 13.88
C LEU A 131 5.40 8.24 14.05
N ASP A 132 4.50 8.33 13.08
CA ASP A 132 3.22 7.61 13.06
C ASP A 132 3.38 6.20 12.48
N MET A 133 3.69 6.08 11.19
CA MET A 133 3.91 4.85 10.42
C MET A 133 2.72 3.87 10.40
N ARG A 134 1.52 4.29 10.81
CA ARG A 134 0.32 3.47 10.63
C ARG A 134 -0.13 3.51 9.17
N MET A 135 -0.47 2.37 8.63
CA MET A 135 -1.05 2.30 7.29
C MET A 135 -2.47 2.85 7.28
N ASP A 136 -3.25 2.60 8.34
CA ASP A 136 -4.55 3.21 8.58
C ASP A 136 -4.47 4.19 9.76
N GLN A 137 -4.44 5.51 9.46
CA GLN A 137 -4.40 6.54 10.48
C GLN A 137 -5.79 6.84 11.09
N VAL A 138 -6.87 6.45 10.40
CA VAL A 138 -8.26 6.71 10.84
C VAL A 138 -8.79 5.58 11.73
N GLY A 139 -8.50 4.34 11.38
CA GLY A 139 -8.96 3.16 12.13
C GLY A 139 -8.32 2.97 13.51
N GLY A 140 -7.39 3.83 13.89
CA GLY A 140 -6.71 3.78 15.18
C GLY A 140 -5.49 2.85 15.18
N GLY A 141 -5.12 2.38 16.37
CA GLY A 141 -3.93 1.56 16.57
C GLY A 141 -2.73 2.37 17.09
N GLU A 142 -1.70 1.65 17.52
CA GLU A 142 -0.49 2.21 18.11
C GLU A 142 0.40 2.81 17.01
N THR A 143 0.89 4.03 17.20
CA THR A 143 1.88 4.67 16.35
C THR A 143 3.27 4.08 16.57
N ALA A 144 4.19 4.26 15.63
CA ALA A 144 5.58 3.85 15.82
C ALA A 144 6.23 4.55 17.03
N ALA A 145 5.89 5.81 17.30
CA ALA A 145 6.35 6.53 18.48
C ALA A 145 5.88 5.87 19.79
N GLU A 146 4.60 5.53 19.87
CA GLU A 146 4.03 4.86 21.04
C GLU A 146 4.59 3.45 21.25
N LEU A 147 4.71 2.68 20.16
CA LEU A 147 5.33 1.35 20.18
C LEU A 147 6.77 1.42 20.73
N ILE A 148 7.57 2.34 20.20
CA ILE A 148 8.95 2.52 20.65
C ILE A 148 9.00 3.02 22.11
N ALA A 149 8.09 3.88 22.53
CA ALA A 149 8.04 4.34 23.92
C ALA A 149 7.70 3.19 24.89
N ARG A 150 6.77 2.32 24.51
CA ARG A 150 6.26 1.21 25.32
C ARG A 150 7.24 0.05 25.45
N LEU A 151 7.90 -0.35 24.38
CA LEU A 151 8.85 -1.48 24.38
C LEU A 151 10.12 -1.11 25.16
N ASP A 152 10.72 -2.05 25.85
CA ASP A 152 12.08 -1.87 26.33
C ASP A 152 13.14 -2.05 25.21
N GLU A 153 14.43 -1.82 25.51
CA GLU A 153 15.50 -1.92 24.52
C GLU A 153 15.64 -3.34 23.97
N SER A 154 15.44 -4.36 24.80
CA SER A 154 15.57 -5.76 24.41
C SER A 154 14.42 -6.18 23.47
N ASP A 155 13.20 -5.87 23.86
CA ASP A 155 11.99 -6.19 23.10
C ASP A 155 11.99 -5.48 21.75
N LEU A 156 12.42 -4.21 21.71
CA LEU A 156 12.58 -3.46 20.47
C LEU A 156 13.64 -4.10 19.56
N ALA A 157 14.76 -4.56 20.14
CA ALA A 157 15.80 -5.24 19.38
C ALA A 157 15.32 -6.58 18.80
N ASP A 158 14.57 -7.34 19.59
CA ASP A 158 14.03 -8.62 19.16
C ASP A 158 12.97 -8.44 18.06
N LEU A 159 12.15 -7.41 18.14
CA LEU A 159 11.20 -7.04 17.08
C LEU A 159 11.91 -6.65 15.77
N ILE A 160 12.95 -5.81 15.85
CA ILE A 160 13.75 -5.43 14.69
C ILE A 160 14.43 -6.66 14.05
N TYR A 161 14.90 -7.58 14.87
CA TYR A 161 15.52 -8.81 14.38
C TYR A 161 14.50 -9.74 13.72
N ALA A 162 13.35 -9.96 14.38
CA ALA A 162 12.33 -10.90 13.92
C ALA A 162 11.70 -10.51 12.58
N TYR A 163 11.43 -9.22 12.38
CA TYR A 163 10.77 -8.72 11.18
C TYR A 163 11.70 -8.07 10.14
N GLY A 164 12.86 -7.59 10.58
CA GLY A 164 13.84 -6.95 9.70
C GLY A 164 15.04 -7.81 9.38
N GLU A 165 15.20 -8.98 10.01
CA GLU A 165 16.37 -9.87 9.89
C GLU A 165 17.70 -9.13 10.15
N GLU A 166 17.63 -8.00 10.89
CA GLU A 166 18.75 -7.09 11.08
C GLU A 166 19.68 -7.58 12.21
N ARG A 167 20.88 -7.98 11.87
CA ARG A 167 21.87 -8.53 12.83
C ARG A 167 22.35 -7.50 13.87
N LEU A 168 22.29 -6.20 13.54
CA LEU A 168 22.68 -5.12 14.43
C LEU A 168 21.50 -4.59 15.26
N SER A 169 20.39 -5.32 15.33
CA SER A 169 19.14 -4.93 15.98
C SER A 169 19.32 -4.35 17.38
N ARG A 170 20.16 -4.97 18.24
CA ARG A 170 20.47 -4.47 19.58
C ARG A 170 21.15 -3.11 19.59
N ARG A 171 22.04 -2.86 18.65
CA ARG A 171 22.74 -1.58 18.51
C ARG A 171 21.76 -0.51 18.00
N ILE A 172 20.88 -0.86 17.08
CA ILE A 172 19.87 0.02 16.52
C ILE A 172 18.85 0.39 17.60
N ALA A 173 18.29 -0.59 18.32
CA ALA A 173 17.33 -0.37 19.40
C ALA A 173 17.90 0.58 20.48
N ARG A 174 19.15 0.35 20.91
CA ARG A 174 19.83 1.25 21.86
C ARG A 174 19.91 2.69 21.36
N ARG A 175 20.24 2.87 20.07
CA ARG A 175 20.33 4.22 19.49
C ARG A 175 18.96 4.89 19.39
N ILE A 176 17.92 4.17 19.01
CA ILE A 176 16.55 4.69 18.96
C ILE A 176 16.11 5.13 20.36
N LYS A 177 16.29 4.27 21.38
CA LYS A 177 15.91 4.59 22.77
C LYS A 177 16.68 5.79 23.31
N ALA A 178 17.97 5.89 23.04
CA ALA A 178 18.78 7.03 23.45
C ALA A 178 18.31 8.34 22.77
N CYS A 179 17.93 8.31 21.49
CA CYS A 179 17.46 9.49 20.77
C CYS A 179 16.14 10.02 21.34
N LEU A 180 15.18 9.14 21.64
CA LEU A 180 13.87 9.55 22.21
C LEU A 180 14.00 10.18 23.61
N LEU A 181 14.97 9.80 24.40
CA LEU A 181 15.21 10.41 25.70
C LEU A 181 15.66 11.88 25.63
N TYR A 182 16.10 12.36 24.45
CA TYR A 182 16.56 13.74 24.25
C TYR A 182 15.54 14.61 23.49
N THR A 183 14.45 14.04 22.98
CA THR A 183 13.45 14.74 22.15
C THR A 183 12.06 14.83 22.80
N SER A 184 11.90 14.35 24.01
CA SER A 184 10.66 14.42 24.82
C SER A 184 10.72 15.49 25.91
#